data_aea63572d1bf05594dfe2fc31ab2a6bd
#
_entry.id   aea63572d1bf05594dfe2fc31ab2a6bd
#
_cell.length_a   1.000
_cell.length_b   1.000
_cell.length_c   1.000
_cell.angle_alpha   90.00
_cell.angle_beta   90.00
_cell.angle_gamma   90.00
#
_symmetry.space_group_name_H-M   'P 1'
#
loop_
_entity.id
_entity.type
_entity.pdbx_description
1 polymer ?
#
loop_
_entity_poly.entity_id
_entity_poly.type
_entity_poly.pdbx_seq_one_letter_code
_entity_poly.pdbx_strand_id
1 'polypeptide(L)'
;MRRLWLGVVLAAGIAMLASVGFAQHDQTAGPYKLLKTAKVGGEGGFDYVYADAAGRRLYVPRSGPAARITVFDLDTLEPAGEVPNVNGHGAVVDPKTNHGFVTSNPVVMFDSKTLAVIKTIKVQGNPDGILFDPFNERVYDLSHSAPYATVIDAKDGSIVGTIDLGGAPEQAVTDGNGHVYVDIEDKGNIAVLDAKTLAVTAHYDVSGKAGTCAGLAIDAKNRVLFVACRDPHVMVILNADDGKIITTLPLSGVTDGAVFNPATMEAFSSHAEGTLTVIKENSPTSFAVEQNLTTMPSAKTLTLDSKTNRILLIAAMFDPPPAGTPPLSNGRIARGPMQPGSFSILTVAK
;
A
#
# COMPACT_ATOMS: atom_id res chain seq x y z
N MET A 1 -42.40 -79.37 -1.46
CA MET A 1 -41.30 -78.50 -1.03
C MET A 1 -41.09 -77.46 -2.09
N ARG A 2 -41.61 -76.24 -1.89
CA ARG A 2 -41.54 -75.10 -2.79
C ARG A 2 -40.48 -74.12 -2.23
N ARG A 3 -39.39 -73.86 -2.96
CA ARG A 3 -38.43 -72.87 -2.60
C ARG A 3 -38.83 -71.50 -3.20
N LEU A 4 -39.09 -70.50 -2.33
CA LEU A 4 -39.22 -69.10 -2.72
C LEU A 4 -37.85 -68.51 -2.94
N TRP A 5 -37.66 -67.84 -4.07
CA TRP A 5 -36.52 -66.95 -4.32
C TRP A 5 -37.01 -65.54 -4.02
N LEU A 6 -36.34 -64.83 -3.08
CA LEU A 6 -36.45 -63.38 -2.90
C LEU A 6 -35.47 -62.72 -3.78
N GLY A 7 -35.94 -61.93 -4.73
CA GLY A 7 -35.12 -61.04 -5.52
C GLY A 7 -34.90 -59.72 -4.78
N VAL A 8 -33.61 -59.37 -4.52
CA VAL A 8 -33.21 -58.07 -4.00
C VAL A 8 -32.99 -57.14 -5.18
N VAL A 9 -33.82 -56.09 -5.30
CA VAL A 9 -33.63 -55.00 -6.27
C VAL A 9 -32.73 -53.96 -5.61
N LEU A 10 -31.49 -53.86 -6.08
CA LEU A 10 -30.58 -52.75 -5.74
C LEU A 10 -30.92 -51.54 -6.58
N ALA A 11 -31.48 -50.51 -5.98
CA ALA A 11 -31.65 -49.20 -6.61
C ALA A 11 -30.33 -48.43 -6.48
N ALA A 12 -29.59 -48.27 -7.57
CA ALA A 12 -28.41 -47.42 -7.64
C ALA A 12 -28.87 -45.96 -7.85
N GLY A 13 -28.83 -45.18 -6.78
CA GLY A 13 -29.02 -43.72 -6.86
C GLY A 13 -27.76 -43.03 -7.41
N ILE A 14 -27.84 -42.53 -8.63
CA ILE A 14 -26.80 -41.68 -9.19
C ILE A 14 -26.97 -40.26 -8.61
N ALA A 15 -26.12 -39.90 -7.66
CA ALA A 15 -26.00 -38.54 -7.19
C ALA A 15 -25.22 -37.72 -8.25
N MET A 16 -25.91 -36.88 -9.03
CA MET A 16 -25.28 -35.86 -9.86
C MET A 16 -24.73 -34.79 -8.93
N LEU A 17 -23.41 -34.80 -8.72
CA LEU A 17 -22.66 -33.64 -8.21
C LEU A 17 -22.59 -32.59 -9.33
N ALA A 18 -23.46 -31.59 -9.24
CA ALA A 18 -23.32 -30.37 -10.04
C ALA A 18 -22.04 -29.64 -9.56
N SER A 19 -20.95 -29.82 -10.27
CA SER A 19 -19.77 -28.96 -10.13
C SER A 19 -20.15 -27.58 -10.65
N VAL A 20 -20.34 -26.65 -9.71
CA VAL A 20 -20.39 -25.21 -10.03
C VAL A 20 -18.97 -24.84 -10.45
N GLY A 21 -18.69 -24.94 -11.74
CA GLY A 21 -17.48 -24.40 -12.31
C GLY A 21 -17.55 -22.88 -12.19
N PHE A 22 -16.81 -22.28 -11.26
CA PHE A 22 -16.47 -20.87 -11.34
C PHE A 22 -15.67 -20.73 -12.63
N ALA A 23 -16.27 -20.08 -13.63
CA ALA A 23 -15.54 -19.65 -14.79
C ALA A 23 -14.41 -18.72 -14.30
N GLN A 24 -13.18 -19.19 -14.37
CA GLN A 24 -12.01 -18.36 -14.16
C GLN A 24 -11.99 -17.41 -15.36
N HIS A 25 -12.62 -16.23 -15.21
CA HIS A 25 -12.44 -15.14 -16.16
C HIS A 25 -10.94 -14.88 -16.26
N ASP A 26 -10.44 -14.78 -17.49
CA ASP A 26 -9.06 -14.35 -17.76
C ASP A 26 -8.92 -12.91 -17.24
N GLN A 27 -8.53 -12.78 -15.94
CA GLN A 27 -8.48 -11.53 -15.20
C GLN A 27 -7.32 -10.63 -15.65
N THR A 28 -6.55 -11.05 -16.66
CA THR A 28 -5.52 -10.22 -17.31
C THR A 28 -6.14 -9.26 -18.34
N ALA A 29 -7.30 -9.58 -18.86
CA ALA A 29 -8.04 -8.71 -19.77
C ALA A 29 -8.74 -7.59 -18.97
N GLY A 30 -8.51 -6.33 -19.36
CA GLY A 30 -9.10 -5.17 -18.69
C GLY A 30 -8.59 -3.86 -19.30
N PRO A 31 -9.07 -2.72 -18.79
CA PRO A 31 -8.76 -1.42 -19.35
C PRO A 31 -7.32 -0.95 -19.08
N TYR A 32 -6.70 -1.42 -18.01
CA TYR A 32 -5.36 -1.00 -17.61
C TYR A 32 -4.26 -1.74 -18.34
N LYS A 33 -3.19 -0.99 -18.66
CA LYS A 33 -1.99 -1.52 -19.32
C LYS A 33 -0.74 -0.99 -18.65
N LEU A 34 0.33 -1.78 -18.66
CA LEU A 34 1.67 -1.30 -18.37
C LEU A 34 2.15 -0.48 -19.57
N LEU A 35 2.09 0.84 -19.46
CA LEU A 35 2.42 1.76 -20.55
C LEU A 35 3.92 1.98 -20.72
N LYS A 36 4.66 1.99 -19.60
CA LYS A 36 6.10 2.27 -19.59
C LYS A 36 6.79 1.52 -18.46
N THR A 37 7.96 1.01 -18.75
CA THR A 37 8.95 0.56 -17.76
C THR A 37 10.22 1.37 -17.98
N ALA A 38 10.41 2.40 -17.15
CA ALA A 38 11.60 3.25 -17.20
C ALA A 38 12.69 2.63 -16.32
N LYS A 39 13.75 2.09 -16.92
CA LYS A 39 14.94 1.65 -16.19
C LYS A 39 15.74 2.86 -15.75
N VAL A 40 15.69 3.19 -14.47
CA VAL A 40 16.36 4.37 -13.91
C VAL A 40 17.64 4.00 -13.16
N GLY A 41 17.85 2.73 -12.92
CA GLY A 41 19.08 2.21 -12.31
C GLY A 41 19.27 2.67 -10.85
N GLY A 42 20.54 2.70 -10.43
CA GLY A 42 20.93 3.01 -9.06
C GLY A 42 20.81 1.78 -8.12
N GLU A 43 21.50 1.88 -6.99
CA GLU A 43 21.58 0.83 -5.97
C GLU A 43 20.79 1.22 -4.72
N GLY A 44 20.63 0.25 -3.82
CA GLY A 44 19.96 0.40 -2.54
C GLY A 44 18.54 -0.19 -2.54
N GLY A 45 18.07 -0.56 -1.35
CA GLY A 45 16.70 -0.99 -1.14
C GLY A 45 15.70 0.11 -1.46
N PHE A 46 14.43 -0.23 -1.51
CA PHE A 46 13.33 0.70 -1.74
C PHE A 46 12.10 0.21 -0.99
N ASP A 47 11.22 1.15 -0.65
CA ASP A 47 9.99 0.86 0.07
C ASP A 47 8.83 1.67 -0.49
N TYR A 48 8.31 2.65 0.23
CA TYR A 48 7.23 3.49 -0.29
C TYR A 48 7.68 4.33 -1.49
N VAL A 49 6.72 4.75 -2.29
CA VAL A 49 6.91 5.69 -3.40
C VAL A 49 5.83 6.76 -3.31
N TYR A 50 6.19 8.00 -3.57
CA TYR A 50 5.25 9.12 -3.43
C TYR A 50 5.25 10.02 -4.67
N ALA A 51 4.07 10.20 -5.27
CA ALA A 51 3.83 11.14 -6.36
C ALA A 51 3.30 12.47 -5.81
N ASP A 52 4.13 13.50 -5.83
CA ASP A 52 3.68 14.88 -5.66
C ASP A 52 3.08 15.37 -6.98
N ALA A 53 1.77 15.19 -7.11
CA ALA A 53 1.04 15.57 -8.32
C ALA A 53 1.04 17.09 -8.55
N ALA A 54 1.14 17.91 -7.49
CA ALA A 54 1.20 19.37 -7.58
C ALA A 54 2.56 19.86 -8.05
N GLY A 55 3.64 19.39 -7.41
CA GLY A 55 5.02 19.74 -7.74
C GLY A 55 5.60 18.99 -8.94
N ARG A 56 4.87 18.02 -9.51
CA ARG A 56 5.28 17.13 -10.61
C ARG A 56 6.58 16.39 -10.32
N ARG A 57 6.68 15.81 -9.12
CA ARG A 57 7.85 15.03 -8.69
C ARG A 57 7.46 13.67 -8.14
N LEU A 58 8.28 12.66 -8.42
CA LEU A 58 8.19 11.34 -7.86
C LEU A 58 9.35 11.13 -6.89
N TYR A 59 9.06 10.88 -5.63
CA TYR A 59 10.04 10.65 -4.59
C TYR A 59 10.17 9.16 -4.32
N VAL A 60 11.41 8.66 -4.39
CA VAL A 60 11.73 7.24 -4.21
C VAL A 60 12.83 7.11 -3.17
N PRO A 61 12.53 6.67 -1.95
CA PRO A 61 13.53 6.33 -0.95
C PRO A 61 14.43 5.19 -1.41
N ARG A 62 15.74 5.36 -1.20
CA ARG A 62 16.76 4.34 -1.46
C ARG A 62 17.55 4.12 -0.19
N SER A 63 17.49 2.90 0.35
CA SER A 63 18.18 2.53 1.59
C SER A 63 19.53 1.84 1.32
N GLY A 64 20.38 1.75 2.34
CA GLY A 64 21.68 1.09 2.28
C GLY A 64 22.87 2.06 2.32
N PRO A 65 24.07 1.63 1.89
CA PRO A 65 25.30 2.43 2.04
C PRO A 65 25.29 3.79 1.32
N ALA A 66 24.53 3.90 0.23
CA ALA A 66 24.36 5.15 -0.53
C ALA A 66 22.91 5.66 -0.39
N ALA A 67 22.39 5.65 0.84
CA ALA A 67 21.01 6.01 1.15
C ALA A 67 20.68 7.46 0.79
N ARG A 68 19.54 7.67 0.15
CA ARG A 68 19.06 8.96 -0.33
C ARG A 68 17.59 8.87 -0.73
N ILE A 69 16.96 10.00 -0.97
CA ILE A 69 15.71 10.07 -1.71
C ILE A 69 16.03 10.46 -3.14
N THR A 70 15.85 9.58 -4.10
CA THR A 70 15.92 9.94 -5.52
C THR A 70 14.64 10.60 -5.96
N VAL A 71 14.76 11.67 -6.74
CA VAL A 71 13.61 12.44 -7.22
C VAL A 71 13.61 12.41 -8.75
N PHE A 72 12.44 12.12 -9.30
CA PHE A 72 12.23 12.08 -10.74
C PHE A 72 11.15 13.09 -11.13
N ASP A 73 11.28 13.62 -12.34
CA ASP A 73 10.17 14.35 -12.96
C ASP A 73 9.01 13.39 -13.21
N LEU A 74 7.82 13.76 -12.76
CA LEU A 74 6.65 12.85 -12.76
C LEU A 74 6.06 12.64 -14.16
N ASP A 75 6.33 13.54 -15.09
CA ASP A 75 5.83 13.45 -16.48
C ASP A 75 6.76 12.62 -17.37
N THR A 76 8.08 12.80 -17.23
CA THR A 76 9.11 12.19 -18.08
C THR A 76 9.75 10.95 -17.47
N LEU A 77 9.80 10.87 -16.13
CA LEU A 77 10.54 9.91 -15.30
C LEU A 77 12.07 10.08 -15.43
N GLU A 78 12.52 11.23 -15.89
CA GLU A 78 13.94 11.58 -15.87
C GLU A 78 14.38 12.02 -14.47
N PRO A 79 15.66 11.80 -14.10
CA PRO A 79 16.19 12.26 -12.82
C PRO A 79 16.04 13.78 -12.64
N ALA A 80 15.46 14.20 -11.51
CA ALA A 80 15.25 15.60 -11.15
C ALA A 80 16.06 16.03 -9.91
N GLY A 81 16.90 15.15 -9.37
CA GLY A 81 17.79 15.42 -8.24
C GLY A 81 17.64 14.39 -7.13
N GLU A 82 18.19 14.71 -5.98
CA GLU A 82 18.14 13.85 -4.80
C GLU A 82 18.24 14.63 -3.49
N VAL A 83 17.72 14.06 -2.40
CA VAL A 83 18.04 14.47 -1.03
C VAL A 83 19.06 13.45 -0.51
N PRO A 84 20.35 13.83 -0.38
CA PRO A 84 21.42 12.88 -0.09
C PRO A 84 21.49 12.53 1.41
N ASN A 85 22.12 11.39 1.71
CA ASN A 85 22.43 10.93 3.07
C ASN A 85 21.20 10.74 3.96
N VAL A 86 20.08 10.29 3.36
CA VAL A 86 18.83 10.00 4.07
C VAL A 86 18.47 8.53 3.87
N ASN A 87 18.57 7.75 4.94
CA ASN A 87 18.16 6.35 4.94
C ASN A 87 16.71 6.24 5.43
N GLY A 88 15.78 6.49 4.52
CA GLY A 88 14.34 6.55 4.83
C GLY A 88 13.52 5.51 4.07
N HIS A 89 12.27 5.35 4.50
CA HIS A 89 11.29 4.42 3.92
C HIS A 89 10.24 5.14 3.08
N GLY A 90 9.71 6.27 3.56
CA GLY A 90 8.67 7.05 2.89
C GLY A 90 8.98 8.53 2.81
N ALA A 91 8.32 9.23 1.90
CA ALA A 91 8.37 10.68 1.77
C ALA A 91 6.98 11.25 1.49
N VAL A 92 6.72 12.47 1.96
CA VAL A 92 5.54 13.27 1.63
C VAL A 92 5.93 14.74 1.46
N VAL A 93 5.08 15.51 0.79
CA VAL A 93 5.26 16.95 0.61
C VAL A 93 3.99 17.67 1.03
N ASP A 94 4.15 18.73 1.82
CA ASP A 94 3.10 19.73 2.01
C ASP A 94 3.12 20.71 0.81
N PRO A 95 2.12 20.69 -0.07
CA PRO A 95 2.09 21.52 -1.26
C PRO A 95 1.95 23.02 -0.95
N LYS A 96 1.51 23.38 0.26
CA LYS A 96 1.32 24.77 0.68
C LYS A 96 2.63 25.45 1.07
N THR A 97 3.46 24.77 1.83
CA THR A 97 4.76 25.28 2.28
C THR A 97 5.91 24.89 1.34
N ASN A 98 5.73 23.86 0.51
CA ASN A 98 6.75 23.14 -0.25
C ASN A 98 7.77 22.43 0.67
N HIS A 99 7.41 22.11 1.89
CA HIS A 99 8.23 21.31 2.78
C HIS A 99 8.00 19.83 2.51
N GLY A 100 9.06 19.10 2.28
CA GLY A 100 9.04 17.63 2.20
C GLY A 100 9.55 17.02 3.50
N PHE A 101 9.07 15.83 3.80
CA PHE A 101 9.46 15.06 4.98
C PHE A 101 9.79 13.63 4.58
N VAL A 102 10.79 13.05 5.23
CA VAL A 102 11.21 11.66 5.02
C VAL A 102 11.24 10.93 6.34
N THR A 103 10.59 9.76 6.39
CA THR A 103 10.72 8.84 7.53
C THR A 103 12.12 8.25 7.58
N SER A 104 12.91 8.77 8.47
CA SER A 104 14.25 8.31 8.82
C SER A 104 14.49 8.63 10.29
N ASN A 105 15.56 8.15 10.87
CA ASN A 105 15.89 8.52 12.24
C ASN A 105 17.27 9.19 12.28
N PRO A 106 17.30 10.53 12.39
CA PRO A 106 16.19 11.48 12.56
C PRO A 106 15.36 11.68 11.28
N VAL A 107 14.08 12.08 11.42
CA VAL A 107 13.25 12.53 10.29
C VAL A 107 13.90 13.73 9.62
N VAL A 108 13.93 13.75 8.29
CA VAL A 108 14.50 14.85 7.50
C VAL A 108 13.38 15.70 6.92
N MET A 109 13.46 17.02 7.18
CA MET A 109 12.64 18.04 6.55
C MET A 109 13.48 18.72 5.46
N PHE A 110 12.95 18.83 4.25
CA PHE A 110 13.66 19.40 3.10
C PHE A 110 12.75 20.33 2.29
N ASP A 111 13.34 21.21 1.49
CA ASP A 111 12.61 22.04 0.53
C ASP A 111 12.35 21.24 -0.75
N SER A 112 11.07 21.04 -1.12
CA SER A 112 10.69 20.20 -2.25
C SER A 112 11.07 20.78 -3.62
N LYS A 113 11.38 22.08 -3.71
CA LYS A 113 11.80 22.74 -4.96
C LYS A 113 13.32 22.61 -5.19
N THR A 114 14.10 22.88 -4.13
CA THR A 114 15.57 22.88 -4.20
C THR A 114 16.19 21.56 -3.78
N LEU A 115 15.46 20.70 -3.09
CA LEU A 115 15.89 19.45 -2.45
C LEU A 115 16.91 19.65 -1.32
N ALA A 116 17.11 20.88 -0.89
CA ALA A 116 17.99 21.19 0.22
C ALA A 116 17.36 20.76 1.55
N VAL A 117 18.17 20.12 2.41
CA VAL A 117 17.76 19.81 3.77
C VAL A 117 17.57 21.09 4.57
N ILE A 118 16.39 21.27 5.15
CA ILE A 118 16.06 22.40 6.02
C ILE A 118 16.51 22.11 7.44
N LYS A 119 16.11 20.94 7.97
CA LYS A 119 16.49 20.49 9.31
C LYS A 119 16.26 19.00 9.48
N THR A 120 16.83 18.45 10.55
CA THR A 120 16.53 17.11 11.05
C THR A 120 15.67 17.20 12.31
N ILE A 121 14.74 16.27 12.48
CA ILE A 121 13.77 16.23 13.59
C ILE A 121 14.01 14.92 14.32
N LYS A 122 14.50 15.00 15.55
CA LYS A 122 14.77 13.81 16.35
C LYS A 122 13.44 13.22 16.84
N VAL A 123 13.12 12.03 16.38
CA VAL A 123 11.94 11.25 16.76
C VAL A 123 12.33 10.01 17.56
N GLN A 124 11.35 9.37 18.16
CA GLN A 124 11.51 8.07 18.81
C GLN A 124 11.04 6.95 17.89
N GLY A 125 11.37 5.72 18.25
CA GLY A 125 10.92 4.55 17.54
C GLY A 125 11.76 4.22 16.31
N ASN A 126 11.13 3.53 15.36
CA ASN A 126 11.70 3.10 14.09
C ASN A 126 10.80 3.58 12.95
N PRO A 127 10.98 4.82 12.48
CA PRO A 127 10.17 5.45 11.43
C PRO A 127 10.07 4.59 10.16
N ASP A 128 8.86 4.50 9.59
CA ASP A 128 8.57 3.70 8.40
C ASP A 128 7.58 4.41 7.48
N GLY A 129 6.26 4.27 7.72
CA GLY A 129 5.22 4.93 6.95
C GLY A 129 5.12 6.43 7.24
N ILE A 130 4.49 7.16 6.31
CA ILE A 130 4.32 8.62 6.45
C ILE A 130 3.04 9.08 5.77
N LEU A 131 2.35 10.03 6.41
CA LEU A 131 1.17 10.68 5.87
C LEU A 131 1.25 12.19 6.10
N PHE A 132 0.88 12.99 5.09
CA PHE A 132 0.51 14.40 5.26
C PHE A 132 -1.00 14.53 5.30
N ASP A 133 -1.54 15.16 6.35
CA ASP A 133 -2.95 15.45 6.47
C ASP A 133 -3.24 16.94 6.19
N PRO A 134 -3.94 17.24 5.08
CA PRO A 134 -4.25 18.63 4.70
C PRO A 134 -5.26 19.31 5.63
N PHE A 135 -6.02 18.55 6.45
CA PHE A 135 -6.99 19.10 7.38
C PHE A 135 -6.32 19.92 8.48
N ASN A 136 -5.24 19.41 9.05
CA ASN A 136 -4.54 20.05 10.16
C ASN A 136 -3.10 20.50 9.79
N GLU A 137 -2.68 20.34 8.53
CA GLU A 137 -1.36 20.68 8.01
C GLU A 137 -0.22 19.98 8.80
N ARG A 138 -0.41 18.69 9.12
CA ARG A 138 0.52 17.90 9.90
C ARG A 138 1.00 16.66 9.16
N VAL A 139 2.21 16.27 9.50
CA VAL A 139 2.83 15.03 9.06
C VAL A 139 2.76 14.01 10.19
N TYR A 140 2.27 12.82 9.87
CA TYR A 140 2.27 11.66 10.76
C TYR A 140 3.41 10.75 10.34
N ASP A 141 4.47 10.73 11.13
CA ASP A 141 5.60 9.81 11.03
C ASP A 141 5.23 8.52 11.79
N LEU A 142 5.01 7.45 11.06
CA LEU A 142 4.58 6.16 11.60
C LEU A 142 5.80 5.30 11.92
N SER A 143 5.75 4.59 13.03
CA SER A 143 6.89 3.83 13.54
C SER A 143 6.48 2.42 13.96
N HIS A 144 7.23 1.41 13.55
CA HIS A 144 7.03 0.01 13.97
C HIS A 144 7.33 -0.26 15.44
N SER A 145 7.78 0.75 16.19
CA SER A 145 7.97 0.66 17.63
C SER A 145 7.49 1.91 18.34
N ALA A 146 7.06 1.74 19.59
CA ALA A 146 6.51 2.85 20.39
C ALA A 146 7.39 4.12 20.33
N PRO A 147 6.75 5.28 20.23
CA PRO A 147 5.34 5.60 20.44
C PRO A 147 4.38 5.30 19.27
N TYR A 148 4.83 4.63 18.22
CA TYR A 148 4.11 4.23 17.01
C TYR A 148 3.76 5.38 16.05
N ALA A 149 3.44 6.58 16.51
CA ALA A 149 3.32 7.74 15.64
C ALA A 149 3.86 9.01 16.30
N THR A 150 4.61 9.81 15.53
CA THR A 150 5.03 11.17 15.89
C THR A 150 4.32 12.14 14.94
N VAL A 151 3.65 13.15 15.51
CA VAL A 151 2.94 14.17 14.73
C VAL A 151 3.79 15.43 14.68
N ILE A 152 4.06 15.89 13.46
CA ILE A 152 4.98 16.99 13.16
C ILE A 152 4.19 18.10 12.46
N ASP A 153 4.38 19.34 12.86
CA ASP A 153 3.84 20.51 12.16
C ASP A 153 4.58 20.70 10.84
N ALA A 154 3.85 20.68 9.72
CA ALA A 154 4.48 20.75 8.39
C ALA A 154 5.07 22.15 8.07
N LYS A 155 4.66 23.19 8.78
CA LYS A 155 5.15 24.54 8.58
C LYS A 155 6.58 24.72 9.07
N ASP A 156 6.90 24.19 10.24
CA ASP A 156 8.18 24.47 10.89
C ASP A 156 8.91 23.22 11.38
N GLY A 157 8.31 22.03 11.25
CA GLY A 157 8.86 20.76 11.68
C GLY A 157 8.95 20.61 13.21
N SER A 158 8.14 21.32 13.97
CA SER A 158 8.02 21.11 15.42
C SER A 158 7.20 19.84 15.70
N ILE A 159 7.61 19.08 16.73
CA ILE A 159 6.80 17.94 17.18
C ILE A 159 5.60 18.47 17.95
N VAL A 160 4.40 18.10 17.47
CA VAL A 160 3.13 18.45 18.10
C VAL A 160 2.77 17.46 19.20
N GLY A 161 3.08 16.19 19.02
CA GLY A 161 2.79 15.12 19.97
C GLY A 161 3.14 13.75 19.43
N THR A 162 2.85 12.74 20.23
CA THR A 162 2.96 11.33 19.86
C THR A 162 1.65 10.63 20.12
N ILE A 163 1.37 9.56 19.38
CA ILE A 163 0.15 8.76 19.50
C ILE A 163 0.54 7.31 19.70
N ASP A 164 0.02 6.69 20.75
CA ASP A 164 0.07 5.25 20.91
C ASP A 164 -1.04 4.61 20.09
N LEU A 165 -0.68 3.95 19.00
CA LEU A 165 -1.60 3.26 18.09
C LEU A 165 -1.96 1.85 18.56
N GLY A 166 -1.33 1.35 19.64
CA GLY A 166 -1.56 0.03 20.20
C GLY A 166 -0.89 -1.11 19.43
N GLY A 167 -0.14 -0.84 18.37
CA GLY A 167 0.55 -1.83 17.55
C GLY A 167 1.37 -1.21 16.41
N ALA A 168 1.96 -2.06 15.58
CA ALA A 168 2.83 -1.65 14.48
C ALA A 168 2.00 -1.11 13.29
N PRO A 169 2.09 0.20 12.98
CA PRO A 169 1.40 0.78 11.84
C PRO A 169 2.14 0.47 10.53
N GLU A 170 1.38 0.30 9.46
CA GLU A 170 1.89 0.23 8.08
C GLU A 170 1.45 1.47 7.29
N GLN A 171 0.38 1.40 6.52
CA GLN A 171 -0.09 2.51 5.72
C GLN A 171 -1.19 3.31 6.45
N ALA A 172 -1.18 4.63 6.25
CA ALA A 172 -2.23 5.52 6.73
C ALA A 172 -2.88 6.31 5.59
N VAL A 173 -4.15 6.68 5.80
CA VAL A 173 -4.90 7.57 4.90
C VAL A 173 -5.69 8.60 5.71
N THR A 174 -5.98 9.74 5.10
CA THR A 174 -6.83 10.78 5.67
C THR A 174 -8.09 10.98 4.84
N ASP A 175 -9.21 11.31 5.48
CA ASP A 175 -10.41 11.75 4.76
C ASP A 175 -10.36 13.26 4.41
N GLY A 176 -9.28 13.95 4.81
CA GLY A 176 -9.13 15.39 4.63
C GLY A 176 -10.17 16.24 5.38
N ASN A 177 -10.91 15.64 6.29
CA ASN A 177 -12.03 16.27 7.03
C ASN A 177 -11.99 15.97 8.54
N GLY A 178 -10.85 15.56 9.04
CA GLY A 178 -10.61 15.42 10.47
C GLY A 178 -10.41 13.99 10.96
N HIS A 179 -10.39 12.98 10.08
CA HIS A 179 -10.07 11.62 10.48
C HIS A 179 -8.82 11.13 9.72
N VAL A 180 -7.96 10.45 10.47
CA VAL A 180 -6.84 9.66 9.93
C VAL A 180 -7.08 8.20 10.29
N TYR A 181 -6.91 7.33 9.33
CA TYR A 181 -7.03 5.88 9.48
C TYR A 181 -5.66 5.26 9.30
N VAL A 182 -5.29 4.37 10.20
CA VAL A 182 -3.96 3.73 10.21
C VAL A 182 -4.13 2.22 10.29
N ASP A 183 -3.57 1.50 9.35
CA ASP A 183 -3.52 0.05 9.38
C ASP A 183 -2.51 -0.43 10.43
N ILE A 184 -2.95 -1.30 11.36
CA ILE A 184 -2.14 -1.88 12.42
C ILE A 184 -1.85 -3.34 12.08
N GLU A 185 -0.71 -3.58 11.42
CA GLU A 185 -0.35 -4.84 10.80
C GLU A 185 -0.40 -6.03 11.77
N ASP A 186 0.15 -5.87 12.97
CA ASP A 186 0.29 -6.94 13.96
C ASP A 186 -0.99 -7.19 14.79
N LYS A 187 -2.02 -6.36 14.61
CA LYS A 187 -3.29 -6.48 15.34
C LYS A 187 -4.49 -6.83 14.45
N GLY A 188 -4.34 -6.72 13.12
CA GLY A 188 -5.46 -6.95 12.20
C GLY A 188 -6.62 -5.99 12.44
N ASN A 189 -6.31 -4.71 12.64
CA ASN A 189 -7.31 -3.67 12.79
C ASN A 189 -6.85 -2.34 12.19
N ILE A 190 -7.80 -1.41 12.03
CA ILE A 190 -7.54 -0.05 11.58
C ILE A 190 -7.78 0.89 12.76
N ALA A 191 -6.74 1.59 13.21
CA ALA A 191 -6.89 2.66 14.19
C ALA A 191 -7.48 3.89 13.54
N VAL A 192 -8.50 4.49 14.18
CA VAL A 192 -9.15 5.73 13.75
C VAL A 192 -8.73 6.86 14.67
N LEU A 193 -8.17 7.90 14.09
CA LEU A 193 -7.67 9.07 14.81
C LEU A 193 -8.57 10.28 14.54
N ASP A 194 -8.86 11.03 15.57
CA ASP A 194 -9.34 12.40 15.43
C ASP A 194 -8.12 13.32 15.20
N ALA A 195 -8.02 13.88 14.00
CA ALA A 195 -6.87 14.69 13.57
C ALA A 195 -6.75 16.02 14.34
N LYS A 196 -7.82 16.48 14.99
CA LYS A 196 -7.82 17.71 15.78
C LYS A 196 -7.24 17.49 17.17
N THR A 197 -7.64 16.40 17.82
CA THR A 197 -7.25 16.08 19.21
C THR A 197 -6.07 15.14 19.29
N LEU A 198 -5.71 14.46 18.18
CA LEU A 198 -4.70 13.42 18.07
C LEU A 198 -5.02 12.17 18.92
N ALA A 199 -6.28 11.96 19.22
CA ALA A 199 -6.74 10.82 20.00
C ALA A 199 -7.14 9.65 19.08
N VAL A 200 -6.82 8.43 19.48
CA VAL A 200 -7.42 7.22 18.91
C VAL A 200 -8.86 7.15 19.40
N THR A 201 -9.81 7.17 18.48
CA THR A 201 -11.26 7.18 18.78
C THR A 201 -11.93 5.83 18.59
N ALA A 202 -11.35 4.97 17.74
CA ALA A 202 -11.85 3.63 17.48
C ALA A 202 -10.74 2.71 16.92
N HIS A 203 -11.01 1.40 16.99
CA HIS A 203 -10.30 0.38 16.24
C HIS A 203 -11.33 -0.46 15.46
N TYR A 204 -11.16 -0.55 14.13
CA TYR A 204 -12.02 -1.37 13.28
C TYR A 204 -11.37 -2.72 13.07
N ASP A 205 -11.95 -3.76 13.66
CA ASP A 205 -11.43 -5.13 13.63
C ASP A 205 -11.68 -5.78 12.26
N VAL A 206 -10.62 -6.24 11.61
CA VAL A 206 -10.64 -7.02 10.38
C VAL A 206 -10.09 -8.44 10.58
N SER A 207 -9.62 -8.78 11.79
CA SER A 207 -8.96 -10.07 12.11
C SER A 207 -9.83 -11.29 11.82
N GLY A 208 -11.17 -11.14 11.89
CA GLY A 208 -12.10 -12.21 11.51
C GLY A 208 -12.19 -12.49 10.00
N LYS A 209 -11.54 -11.66 9.16
CA LYS A 209 -11.52 -11.82 7.69
C LYS A 209 -10.10 -11.95 7.15
N ALA A 210 -9.13 -11.26 7.75
CA ALA A 210 -7.75 -11.27 7.31
C ALA A 210 -6.80 -10.81 8.41
N GLY A 211 -5.54 -11.09 8.24
CA GLY A 211 -4.44 -10.61 9.09
C GLY A 211 -3.30 -10.05 8.26
N THR A 212 -2.33 -9.44 8.95
CA THR A 212 -1.11 -8.87 8.33
C THR A 212 -1.47 -7.95 7.16
N CYS A 213 -2.33 -6.97 7.42
CA CYS A 213 -2.71 -5.99 6.40
C CYS A 213 -1.61 -4.93 6.27
N ALA A 214 -1.36 -4.43 5.06
CA ALA A 214 -0.25 -3.51 4.79
C ALA A 214 -0.57 -2.47 3.72
N GLY A 215 -1.77 -2.49 3.18
CA GLY A 215 -2.23 -1.48 2.24
C GLY A 215 -3.54 -0.88 2.69
N LEU A 216 -3.62 0.44 2.69
CA LEU A 216 -4.83 1.17 3.08
C LEU A 216 -5.14 2.28 2.09
N ALA A 217 -6.38 2.31 1.59
CA ALA A 217 -6.88 3.37 0.73
C ALA A 217 -8.28 3.80 1.17
N ILE A 218 -8.68 5.01 0.77
CA ILE A 218 -9.98 5.57 1.14
C ILE A 218 -10.68 6.23 -0.06
N ASP A 219 -11.96 5.91 -0.26
CA ASP A 219 -12.88 6.85 -0.89
C ASP A 219 -13.49 7.75 0.20
N ALA A 220 -12.91 8.93 0.36
CA ALA A 220 -13.36 9.90 1.35
C ALA A 220 -14.77 10.41 1.08
N LYS A 221 -15.21 10.45 -0.19
CA LYS A 221 -16.54 10.91 -0.59
C LYS A 221 -17.64 9.92 -0.19
N ASN A 222 -17.42 8.64 -0.46
CA ASN A 222 -18.40 7.58 -0.16
C ASN A 222 -18.16 6.92 1.20
N ARG A 223 -17.15 7.38 1.94
CA ARG A 223 -16.79 6.87 3.28
C ARG A 223 -16.47 5.37 3.24
N VAL A 224 -15.65 4.93 2.30
CA VAL A 224 -15.24 3.53 2.11
C VAL A 224 -13.74 3.38 2.32
N LEU A 225 -13.33 2.45 3.17
CA LEU A 225 -11.94 2.02 3.34
C LEU A 225 -11.69 0.72 2.58
N PHE A 226 -10.52 0.65 1.95
CA PHE A 226 -10.00 -0.52 1.26
C PHE A 226 -8.73 -0.97 1.98
N VAL A 227 -8.80 -2.11 2.65
CA VAL A 227 -7.73 -2.67 3.48
C VAL A 227 -7.16 -3.89 2.78
N ALA A 228 -5.95 -3.78 2.25
CA ALA A 228 -5.27 -4.85 1.54
C ALA A 228 -4.44 -5.70 2.49
N CYS A 229 -4.73 -6.99 2.56
CA CYS A 229 -4.16 -7.91 3.53
C CYS A 229 -3.38 -9.06 2.87
N ARG A 230 -2.39 -9.57 3.58
CA ARG A 230 -1.47 -10.62 3.10
C ARG A 230 -1.92 -12.04 3.41
N ASP A 231 -2.71 -12.24 4.47
CA ASP A 231 -3.14 -13.57 4.88
C ASP A 231 -4.61 -13.57 5.37
N PRO A 232 -5.54 -14.13 4.56
CA PRO A 232 -5.39 -14.47 3.15
C PRO A 232 -5.18 -13.23 2.27
N HIS A 233 -4.77 -13.40 0.99
CA HIS A 233 -4.64 -12.31 0.03
C HIS A 233 -6.03 -11.76 -0.34
N VAL A 234 -6.50 -10.78 0.43
CA VAL A 234 -7.82 -10.17 0.24
C VAL A 234 -7.79 -8.66 0.44
N MET A 235 -8.67 -7.98 -0.26
CA MET A 235 -9.10 -6.62 0.07
C MET A 235 -10.32 -6.71 0.98
N VAL A 236 -10.20 -6.26 2.23
CA VAL A 236 -11.35 -6.07 3.12
C VAL A 236 -11.88 -4.65 2.87
N ILE A 237 -13.16 -4.55 2.52
CA ILE A 237 -13.81 -3.27 2.23
C ILE A 237 -14.80 -2.99 3.33
N LEU A 238 -14.67 -1.81 3.96
CA LEU A 238 -15.50 -1.45 5.11
C LEU A 238 -15.95 0.01 5.07
N ASN A 239 -17.00 0.30 5.80
CA ASN A 239 -17.49 1.66 5.99
C ASN A 239 -16.54 2.42 6.93
N ALA A 240 -16.11 3.62 6.53
CA ALA A 240 -15.16 4.43 7.27
C ALA A 240 -15.77 5.12 8.51
N ASP A 241 -17.10 5.17 8.65
CA ASP A 241 -17.75 5.83 9.79
C ASP A 241 -17.92 4.91 10.99
N ASP A 242 -18.14 3.59 10.74
CA ASP A 242 -18.44 2.63 11.80
C ASP A 242 -17.60 1.34 11.76
N GLY A 243 -16.71 1.20 10.78
CA GLY A 243 -15.86 0.03 10.61
C GLY A 243 -16.58 -1.25 10.17
N LYS A 244 -17.86 -1.16 9.79
CA LYS A 244 -18.62 -2.32 9.35
C LYS A 244 -18.09 -2.86 8.04
N ILE A 245 -17.68 -4.12 8.04
CA ILE A 245 -17.22 -4.79 6.83
C ILE A 245 -18.39 -4.94 5.84
N ILE A 246 -18.21 -4.39 4.64
CA ILE A 246 -19.19 -4.45 3.55
C ILE A 246 -18.97 -5.75 2.76
N THR A 247 -17.74 -6.03 2.36
CA THR A 247 -17.38 -7.24 1.61
C THR A 247 -15.88 -7.51 1.66
N THR A 248 -15.47 -8.65 1.12
CA THR A 248 -14.07 -8.99 0.85
C THR A 248 -13.92 -9.42 -0.59
N LEU A 249 -12.80 -9.05 -1.24
CA LEU A 249 -12.47 -9.45 -2.61
C LEU A 249 -11.07 -10.04 -2.65
N PRO A 250 -10.81 -11.04 -3.52
CA PRO A 250 -9.48 -11.64 -3.62
C PRO A 250 -8.47 -10.67 -4.21
N LEU A 251 -7.25 -10.71 -3.69
CA LEU A 251 -6.06 -10.09 -4.27
C LEU A 251 -5.19 -11.13 -4.97
N SER A 252 -4.45 -10.73 -5.98
CA SER A 252 -3.65 -11.65 -6.80
C SER A 252 -2.25 -11.95 -6.24
N GLY A 253 -1.90 -11.46 -5.04
CA GLY A 253 -0.62 -11.73 -4.40
C GLY A 253 -0.40 -10.99 -3.09
N VAL A 254 0.85 -11.05 -2.59
CA VAL A 254 1.30 -10.41 -1.34
C VAL A 254 1.41 -8.91 -1.53
N THR A 255 0.54 -8.17 -0.86
CA THR A 255 0.45 -6.71 -0.94
C THR A 255 1.42 -6.00 0.01
N ASP A 256 1.79 -4.77 -0.36
CA ASP A 256 2.55 -3.82 0.48
C ASP A 256 2.09 -2.37 0.25
N GLY A 257 0.92 -2.20 -0.36
CA GLY A 257 0.33 -0.89 -0.55
C GLY A 257 -0.99 -0.91 -1.30
N ALA A 258 -1.81 0.10 -1.04
CA ALA A 258 -3.04 0.37 -1.76
C ALA A 258 -3.23 1.86 -2.01
N VAL A 259 -3.92 2.22 -3.10
CA VAL A 259 -4.36 3.59 -3.38
C VAL A 259 -5.77 3.57 -3.98
N PHE A 260 -6.51 4.67 -3.81
CA PHE A 260 -7.81 4.86 -4.43
C PHE A 260 -7.76 6.04 -5.41
N ASN A 261 -8.30 5.85 -6.60
CA ASN A 261 -8.44 6.91 -7.59
C ASN A 261 -9.90 7.43 -7.62
N PRO A 262 -10.19 8.58 -7.06
CA PRO A 262 -11.55 9.13 -7.03
C PRO A 262 -12.08 9.53 -8.41
N ALA A 263 -11.21 9.78 -9.39
CA ALA A 263 -11.64 10.13 -10.76
C ALA A 263 -12.20 8.92 -11.52
N THR A 264 -11.72 7.72 -11.19
CA THR A 264 -12.15 6.49 -11.85
C THR A 264 -12.98 5.59 -10.94
N MET A 265 -13.09 5.91 -9.64
CA MET A 265 -13.75 5.10 -8.62
C MET A 265 -13.16 3.69 -8.57
N GLU A 266 -11.85 3.61 -8.42
CA GLU A 266 -11.11 2.34 -8.41
C GLU A 266 -10.05 2.33 -7.32
N ALA A 267 -9.98 1.23 -6.58
CA ALA A 267 -8.89 0.93 -5.67
C ALA A 267 -7.88 0.01 -6.35
N PHE A 268 -6.61 0.20 -6.03
CA PHE A 268 -5.48 -0.56 -6.57
C PHE A 268 -4.67 -1.14 -5.42
N SER A 269 -4.25 -2.39 -5.57
CA SER A 269 -3.29 -3.03 -4.66
C SER A 269 -2.18 -3.68 -5.48
N SER A 270 -0.93 -3.38 -5.13
CA SER A 270 0.26 -3.92 -5.79
C SER A 270 0.84 -5.11 -5.02
N HIS A 271 1.43 -6.06 -5.75
CA HIS A 271 1.86 -7.32 -5.17
C HIS A 271 3.30 -7.67 -5.55
N ALA A 272 4.00 -8.28 -4.59
CA ALA A 272 5.41 -8.63 -4.70
C ALA A 272 5.72 -9.63 -5.84
N GLU A 273 4.75 -10.43 -6.23
CA GLU A 273 4.84 -11.40 -7.34
C GLU A 273 4.85 -10.74 -8.72
N GLY A 274 4.51 -9.46 -8.82
CA GLY A 274 4.45 -8.72 -10.06
C GLY A 274 3.05 -8.67 -10.66
N THR A 275 2.06 -8.42 -9.82
CA THR A 275 0.69 -8.16 -10.24
C THR A 275 0.12 -6.91 -9.58
N LEU A 276 -0.92 -6.35 -10.17
CA LEU A 276 -1.70 -5.22 -9.66
C LEU A 276 -3.18 -5.59 -9.75
N THR A 277 -3.87 -5.69 -8.61
CA THR A 277 -5.31 -5.89 -8.57
C THR A 277 -6.01 -4.54 -8.65
N VAL A 278 -6.97 -4.42 -9.56
CA VAL A 278 -7.84 -3.27 -9.74
C VAL A 278 -9.24 -3.65 -9.26
N ILE A 279 -9.78 -2.89 -8.32
CA ILE A 279 -11.12 -3.09 -7.77
C ILE A 279 -11.97 -1.89 -8.12
N LYS A 280 -13.05 -2.15 -8.88
CA LYS A 280 -14.05 -1.16 -9.22
C LYS A 280 -15.04 -0.97 -8.08
N GLU A 281 -15.23 0.26 -7.66
CA GLU A 281 -16.37 0.67 -6.85
C GLU A 281 -17.51 1.06 -7.79
N ASN A 282 -18.54 0.22 -7.88
CA ASN A 282 -19.75 0.48 -8.68
C ASN A 282 -20.74 1.36 -7.90
N SER A 283 -20.75 1.21 -6.59
CA SER A 283 -21.47 2.03 -5.62
C SER A 283 -20.83 1.84 -4.24
N PRO A 284 -21.18 2.65 -3.21
CA PRO A 284 -20.63 2.49 -1.85
C PRO A 284 -20.88 1.11 -1.19
N THR A 285 -21.68 0.27 -1.82
CA THR A 285 -22.01 -1.09 -1.33
C THR A 285 -21.79 -2.19 -2.39
N SER A 286 -21.25 -1.86 -3.58
CA SER A 286 -21.05 -2.82 -4.66
C SER A 286 -19.67 -2.66 -5.29
N PHE A 287 -18.87 -3.71 -5.19
CA PHE A 287 -17.47 -3.74 -5.60
C PHE A 287 -17.19 -5.01 -6.42
N ALA A 288 -16.24 -4.93 -7.32
CA ALA A 288 -15.79 -6.10 -8.09
C ALA A 288 -14.31 -5.98 -8.44
N VAL A 289 -13.61 -7.12 -8.51
CA VAL A 289 -12.29 -7.16 -9.15
C VAL A 289 -12.49 -6.91 -10.64
N GLU A 290 -11.98 -5.78 -11.14
CA GLU A 290 -12.07 -5.41 -12.56
C GLU A 290 -10.95 -6.07 -13.37
N GLN A 291 -9.74 -6.12 -12.77
CA GLN A 291 -8.57 -6.64 -13.46
C GLN A 291 -7.49 -7.08 -12.49
N ASN A 292 -6.74 -8.12 -12.85
CA ASN A 292 -5.42 -8.43 -12.31
C ASN A 292 -4.39 -8.24 -13.43
N LEU A 293 -3.69 -7.12 -13.41
CA LEU A 293 -2.70 -6.76 -14.41
C LEU A 293 -1.33 -7.36 -14.05
N THR A 294 -0.65 -7.98 -14.99
CA THR A 294 0.76 -8.37 -14.83
C THR A 294 1.65 -7.12 -14.86
N THR A 295 2.51 -6.99 -13.87
CA THR A 295 3.51 -5.94 -13.72
C THR A 295 4.92 -6.55 -13.70
N MET A 296 5.79 -6.09 -12.82
CA MET A 296 7.15 -6.61 -12.65
C MET A 296 7.28 -7.24 -11.25
N PRO A 297 7.91 -8.40 -11.09
CA PRO A 297 8.23 -8.92 -9.76
C PRO A 297 8.90 -7.85 -8.90
N SER A 298 8.60 -7.85 -7.61
CA SER A 298 9.00 -6.84 -6.63
C SER A 298 8.27 -5.47 -6.68
N ALA A 299 7.36 -5.24 -7.62
CA ALA A 299 6.53 -4.04 -7.66
C ALA A 299 5.45 -4.07 -6.56
N LYS A 300 5.87 -4.03 -5.31
CA LYS A 300 5.01 -4.23 -4.12
C LYS A 300 4.35 -2.95 -3.61
N THR A 301 4.91 -1.79 -3.93
CA THR A 301 4.40 -0.47 -3.51
C THR A 301 4.05 0.38 -4.72
N LEU A 302 3.09 1.26 -4.53
CA LEU A 302 2.51 2.07 -5.60
C LEU A 302 2.13 3.46 -5.11
N THR A 303 1.92 4.37 -6.06
CA THR A 303 1.37 5.70 -5.81
C THR A 303 0.50 6.14 -6.98
N LEU A 304 -0.40 7.09 -6.72
CA LEU A 304 -1.28 7.67 -7.73
C LEU A 304 -0.81 9.08 -8.10
N ASP A 305 -0.53 9.32 -9.38
CA ASP A 305 -0.53 10.67 -9.93
C ASP A 305 -1.98 11.09 -10.20
N SER A 306 -2.58 11.79 -9.25
CA SER A 306 -3.99 12.20 -9.32
C SER A 306 -4.29 13.19 -10.46
N LYS A 307 -3.29 13.86 -11.02
CA LYS A 307 -3.46 14.79 -12.14
C LYS A 307 -3.64 14.06 -13.48
N THR A 308 -2.96 12.93 -13.65
CA THR A 308 -2.98 12.15 -14.91
C THR A 308 -3.72 10.83 -14.77
N ASN A 309 -4.16 10.46 -13.56
CA ASN A 309 -4.76 9.18 -13.21
C ASN A 309 -3.85 7.98 -13.50
N ARG A 310 -2.54 8.18 -13.44
CA ARG A 310 -1.54 7.12 -13.62
C ARG A 310 -1.17 6.52 -12.28
N ILE A 311 -1.07 5.20 -12.26
CA ILE A 311 -0.49 4.47 -11.14
C ILE A 311 0.99 4.26 -11.45
N LEU A 312 1.85 4.65 -10.49
CA LEU A 312 3.27 4.41 -10.59
C LEU A 312 3.68 3.36 -9.55
N LEU A 313 4.51 2.42 -9.99
CA LEU A 313 5.10 1.40 -9.13
C LEU A 313 6.62 1.44 -9.29
N ILE A 314 7.32 0.95 -8.28
CA ILE A 314 8.78 0.80 -8.31
C ILE A 314 9.14 -0.67 -8.16
N ALA A 315 10.11 -1.12 -8.92
CA ALA A 315 10.55 -2.51 -8.93
C ALA A 315 12.04 -2.64 -9.26
N ALA A 316 12.61 -3.79 -8.89
CA ALA A 316 13.93 -4.20 -9.34
C ALA A 316 13.94 -5.71 -9.58
N MET A 317 14.89 -6.18 -10.39
CA MET A 317 15.17 -7.60 -10.49
C MET A 317 16.13 -8.01 -9.38
N PHE A 318 15.90 -9.19 -8.83
CA PHE A 318 16.74 -9.79 -7.80
C PHE A 318 17.21 -11.16 -8.27
N ASP A 319 18.41 -11.53 -7.88
CA ASP A 319 18.87 -12.90 -8.03
C ASP A 319 18.08 -13.83 -7.10
N PRO A 320 18.05 -15.13 -7.38
CA PRO A 320 17.50 -16.09 -6.43
C PRO A 320 18.20 -15.97 -5.07
N PRO A 321 17.47 -16.20 -3.96
CA PRO A 321 18.10 -16.24 -2.65
C PRO A 321 19.16 -17.35 -2.60
N PRO A 322 20.19 -17.23 -1.73
CA PRO A 322 21.15 -18.29 -1.52
C PRO A 322 20.46 -19.63 -1.18
N ALA A 323 21.04 -20.73 -1.67
CA ALA A 323 20.49 -22.06 -1.38
C ALA A 323 20.36 -22.29 0.13
N GLY A 324 19.22 -22.79 0.56
CA GLY A 324 18.93 -23.03 1.98
C GLY A 324 18.41 -21.81 2.75
N THR A 325 18.16 -20.67 2.10
CA THR A 325 17.49 -19.53 2.74
C THR A 325 16.08 -19.95 3.17
N PRO A 326 15.73 -19.84 4.47
CA PRO A 326 14.41 -20.21 4.95
C PRO A 326 13.33 -19.22 4.42
N PRO A 327 12.07 -19.65 4.29
CA PRO A 327 10.97 -18.76 4.01
C PRO A 327 10.88 -17.65 5.07
N LEU A 328 10.45 -16.45 4.65
CA LEU A 328 10.23 -15.34 5.58
C LEU A 328 8.92 -15.55 6.36
N SER A 329 8.95 -15.30 7.67
CA SER A 329 7.81 -15.52 8.57
C SER A 329 6.63 -14.54 8.34
N ASN A 330 6.89 -13.44 7.65
CA ASN A 330 5.90 -12.38 7.38
C ASN A 330 5.24 -12.46 5.99
N GLY A 331 5.32 -13.62 5.32
CA GLY A 331 4.76 -13.83 3.98
C GLY A 331 5.54 -13.15 2.84
N ARG A 332 6.62 -12.44 3.15
CA ARG A 332 7.47 -11.79 2.13
C ARG A 332 8.32 -12.83 1.38
N ILE A 333 8.54 -12.57 0.10
CA ILE A 333 9.39 -13.44 -0.75
C ILE A 333 10.85 -13.19 -0.41
N ALA A 334 11.59 -14.26 -0.03
CA ALA A 334 13.03 -14.19 0.13
C ALA A 334 13.70 -13.86 -1.22
N ARG A 335 14.70 -12.98 -1.20
CA ARG A 335 15.41 -12.50 -2.40
C ARG A 335 16.90 -12.56 -2.20
N GLY A 336 17.63 -12.75 -3.28
CA GLY A 336 19.06 -12.52 -3.37
C GLY A 336 19.41 -11.05 -3.58
N PRO A 337 20.66 -10.74 -3.98
CA PRO A 337 21.07 -9.37 -4.30
C PRO A 337 20.25 -8.78 -5.44
N MET A 338 20.06 -7.45 -5.40
CA MET A 338 19.47 -6.72 -6.51
C MET A 338 20.42 -6.76 -7.71
N GLN A 339 19.90 -7.08 -8.89
CA GLN A 339 20.66 -7.03 -10.13
C GLN A 339 21.03 -5.61 -10.49
N PRO A 340 22.31 -5.30 -10.78
CA PRO A 340 22.75 -3.95 -11.10
C PRO A 340 21.95 -3.34 -12.27
N GLY A 341 21.58 -2.06 -12.14
CA GLY A 341 20.85 -1.33 -13.18
C GLY A 341 19.41 -1.78 -13.44
N SER A 342 18.86 -2.72 -12.67
CA SER A 342 17.51 -3.25 -12.89
C SER A 342 16.39 -2.39 -12.30
N PHE A 343 16.71 -1.46 -11.40
CA PHE A 343 15.70 -0.63 -10.76
C PHE A 343 14.90 0.18 -11.78
N SER A 344 13.58 0.09 -11.69
CA SER A 344 12.66 0.57 -12.70
C SER A 344 11.45 1.26 -12.05
N ILE A 345 10.93 2.25 -12.77
CA ILE A 345 9.63 2.87 -12.48
C ILE A 345 8.65 2.40 -13.56
N LEU A 346 7.52 1.85 -13.12
CA LEU A 346 6.46 1.36 -13.99
C LEU A 346 5.32 2.38 -14.00
N THR A 347 4.75 2.63 -15.17
CA THR A 347 3.57 3.47 -15.33
C THR A 347 2.42 2.64 -15.84
N VAL A 348 1.30 2.62 -15.11
CA VAL A 348 0.07 1.91 -15.45
C VAL A 348 -1.06 2.93 -15.63
N ALA A 349 -1.83 2.79 -16.70
CA ALA A 349 -3.06 3.58 -16.94
C ALA A 349 -3.99 2.84 -17.91
N LYS A 350 -5.20 3.41 -18.11
CA LYS A 350 -6.18 2.97 -19.12
C LYS A 350 -5.73 3.36 -20.54
#